data_a75fd5b26926de897c3df0f9203ad258
#
_entry.id   a75fd5b26926de897c3df0f9203ad258
#
_cell.length_a   1.000
_cell.length_b   1.000
_cell.length_c   1.000
_cell.angle_alpha   90.00
_cell.angle_beta   90.00
_cell.angle_gamma   90.00
#
_symmetry.space_group_name_H-M   'P 1'
#
loop_
_entity.id
_entity.type
_entity.pdbx_description
1 polymer ?
#
loop_
_entity_poly.entity_id
_entity_poly.type
_entity_poly.pdbx_seq_one_letter_code
_entity_poly.pdbx_strand_id
1 'polypeptide(L)'
;MSGWVDRKNNPVSDYLSFAKSVLRIPQAHEMIARYTVLDEDARRLILLRPYQIHAIESIREASKTGKSGFVWHTTGSGKTLTSYKATRNLLMDIPAIDKAIFLIDRKDLDTQTTMAFQAYANNDLVDVDETDNVNDLK
;
A
#
# COMPACT_ATOMS: atom_id res chain seq x y z
N MET A 1 6.23 -9.24 18.42
CA MET A 1 6.28 -9.81 17.07
C MET A 1 4.87 -9.84 16.51
N SER A 2 4.62 -9.32 15.32
CA SER A 2 3.34 -9.50 14.64
C SER A 2 3.35 -10.85 13.93
N GLY A 3 2.45 -11.75 14.31
CA GLY A 3 2.27 -13.03 13.61
C GLY A 3 1.46 -12.86 12.32
N TRP A 4 1.42 -13.90 11.50
CA TRP A 4 0.54 -13.94 10.33
C TRP A 4 -0.92 -14.12 10.76
N VAL A 5 -1.82 -13.41 10.09
CA VAL A 5 -3.27 -13.52 10.32
C VAL A 5 -4.01 -13.81 9.01
N ASP A 6 -5.14 -14.48 9.10
CA ASP A 6 -6.03 -14.70 7.98
C ASP A 6 -6.86 -13.42 7.64
N ARG A 7 -7.73 -13.52 6.61
CA ARG A 7 -8.59 -12.39 6.19
C ARG A 7 -9.60 -11.96 7.27
N LYS A 8 -9.87 -12.79 8.26
CA LYS A 8 -10.75 -12.49 9.40
C LYS A 8 -9.97 -12.02 10.62
N ASN A 9 -8.66 -11.74 10.45
CA ASN A 9 -7.74 -11.33 11.51
C ASN A 9 -7.51 -12.40 12.59
N ASN A 10 -7.72 -13.69 12.29
CA ASN A 10 -7.38 -14.77 13.20
C ASN A 10 -5.91 -15.15 13.05
N PRO A 11 -5.17 -15.38 14.15
CA PRO A 11 -3.78 -15.82 14.09
C PRO A 11 -3.64 -17.17 13.38
N VAL A 12 -2.68 -17.27 12.47
CA VAL A 12 -2.29 -18.53 11.83
C VAL A 12 -1.03 -19.02 12.52
N SER A 13 -1.16 -19.95 13.44
CA SER A 13 -0.07 -20.48 14.25
C SER A 13 0.63 -21.70 13.63
N ASP A 14 -0.01 -22.39 12.71
CA ASP A 14 0.58 -23.54 12.01
C ASP A 14 1.58 -23.07 10.95
N TYR A 15 2.87 -23.33 11.18
CA TYR A 15 3.96 -22.93 10.28
C TYR A 15 3.92 -23.63 8.92
N LEU A 16 3.37 -24.85 8.84
CA LEU A 16 3.25 -25.56 7.56
C LEU A 16 2.16 -24.91 6.69
N SER A 17 1.05 -24.55 7.28
CA SER A 17 -0.01 -23.80 6.60
C SER A 17 0.47 -22.43 6.15
N PHE A 18 1.23 -21.71 6.99
CA PHE A 18 1.90 -20.47 6.63
C PHE A 18 2.85 -20.69 5.45
N ALA A 19 3.76 -21.65 5.53
CA ALA A 19 4.73 -21.92 4.48
C ALA A 19 4.05 -22.26 3.15
N LYS A 20 3.00 -23.07 3.17
CA LYS A 20 2.21 -23.42 1.98
C LYS A 20 1.45 -22.23 1.39
N SER A 21 1.00 -21.30 2.20
CA SER A 21 0.19 -20.17 1.75
C SER A 21 1.01 -18.95 1.32
N VAL A 22 2.22 -18.79 1.85
CA VAL A 22 3.04 -17.57 1.67
C VAL A 22 4.35 -17.84 0.93
N LEU A 23 5.01 -18.97 1.23
CA LEU A 23 6.36 -19.23 0.70
C LEU A 23 6.37 -20.07 -0.60
N ARG A 24 5.22 -20.46 -1.11
CA ARG A 24 5.12 -21.12 -2.43
C ARG A 24 5.20 -20.09 -3.55
N ILE A 25 5.73 -20.52 -4.68
CA ILE A 25 5.55 -19.82 -5.96
C ILE A 25 4.12 -20.15 -6.47
N PRO A 26 3.32 -19.15 -6.91
CA PRO A 26 3.69 -17.73 -7.14
C PRO A 26 3.55 -16.78 -5.94
N GLN A 27 3.03 -17.23 -4.79
CA GLN A 27 2.70 -16.37 -3.65
C GLN A 27 3.94 -15.64 -3.09
N ALA A 28 5.07 -16.33 -2.96
CA ALA A 28 6.32 -15.71 -2.50
C ALA A 28 6.78 -14.59 -3.45
N HIS A 29 6.65 -14.79 -4.76
CA HIS A 29 6.95 -13.77 -5.76
C HIS A 29 5.99 -12.58 -5.64
N GLU A 30 4.71 -12.84 -5.45
CA GLU A 30 3.69 -11.81 -5.25
C GLU A 30 3.95 -10.99 -3.99
N MET A 31 4.35 -11.62 -2.89
CA MET A 31 4.74 -10.95 -1.65
C MET A 31 5.90 -9.97 -1.88
N ILE A 32 6.89 -10.36 -2.64
CA ILE A 32 8.03 -9.49 -2.97
C ILE A 32 7.59 -8.35 -3.90
N ALA A 33 6.92 -8.65 -5.01
CA ALA A 33 6.60 -7.68 -6.04
C ALA A 33 5.50 -6.68 -5.61
N ARG A 34 4.45 -7.18 -4.94
CA ARG A 34 3.26 -6.38 -4.63
C ARG A 34 3.23 -5.81 -3.23
N TYR A 35 3.88 -6.46 -2.25
CA TYR A 35 3.72 -6.12 -0.84
C TYR A 35 5.02 -5.76 -0.13
N THR A 36 6.08 -5.54 -0.89
CA THR A 36 7.33 -4.98 -0.40
C THR A 36 7.50 -3.55 -0.91
N VAL A 37 7.99 -2.66 -0.07
CA VAL A 37 8.33 -1.27 -0.40
C VAL A 37 9.80 -1.06 -0.09
N LEU A 38 10.52 -0.44 -1.01
CA LEU A 38 11.86 0.06 -0.77
C LEU A 38 11.76 1.48 -0.23
N ASP A 39 12.23 1.68 0.99
CA ASP A 39 12.39 2.99 1.62
C ASP A 39 13.86 3.39 1.43
N GLU A 40 14.13 4.20 0.41
CA GLU A 40 15.50 4.56 0.04
C GLU A 40 16.16 5.47 1.06
N ASP A 41 15.41 6.39 1.65
CA ASP A 41 15.95 7.29 2.67
C ASP A 41 16.43 6.52 3.90
N ALA A 42 15.65 5.56 4.34
CA ALA A 42 16.01 4.69 5.46
C ALA A 42 16.82 3.46 5.03
N ARG A 43 17.09 3.27 3.74
CA ARG A 43 17.84 2.13 3.14
C ARG A 43 17.34 0.78 3.64
N ARG A 44 16.04 0.56 3.60
CA ARG A 44 15.43 -0.67 4.09
C ARG A 44 14.31 -1.17 3.18
N LEU A 45 14.14 -2.49 3.18
CA LEU A 45 12.97 -3.14 2.58
C LEU A 45 11.90 -3.32 3.66
N ILE A 46 10.68 -2.89 3.35
CA ILE A 46 9.54 -2.99 4.24
C ILE A 46 8.56 -3.98 3.63
N LEU A 47 8.41 -5.15 4.26
CA LEU A 47 7.33 -6.07 3.94
C LEU A 47 6.06 -5.63 4.68
N LEU A 48 4.98 -5.46 3.94
CA LEU A 48 3.70 -5.06 4.52
C LEU A 48 3.16 -6.12 5.49
N ARG A 49 2.50 -5.64 6.53
CA ARG A 49 1.83 -6.51 7.50
C ARG A 49 0.55 -7.11 6.90
N PRO A 50 0.08 -8.28 7.37
CA PRO A 50 -1.09 -8.95 6.83
C PRO A 50 -2.33 -8.06 6.71
N TYR A 51 -2.63 -7.24 7.72
CA TYR A 51 -3.78 -6.33 7.67
C TYR A 51 -3.64 -5.24 6.61
N GLN A 52 -2.42 -4.78 6.30
CA GLN A 52 -2.16 -3.82 5.23
C GLN A 52 -2.38 -4.47 3.87
N ILE A 53 -1.94 -5.71 3.70
CA ILE A 53 -2.17 -6.51 2.49
C ILE A 53 -3.67 -6.69 2.26
N HIS A 54 -4.42 -7.07 3.29
CA HIS A 54 -5.87 -7.24 3.19
C HIS A 54 -6.60 -5.93 2.85
N ALA A 55 -6.14 -4.80 3.40
CA ALA A 55 -6.66 -3.48 3.04
C ALA A 55 -6.41 -3.15 1.57
N ILE A 56 -5.20 -3.36 1.07
CA ILE A 56 -4.82 -3.12 -0.33
C ILE A 56 -5.65 -3.98 -1.29
N GLU A 57 -5.81 -5.27 -0.99
CA GLU A 57 -6.63 -6.16 -1.81
C GLU A 57 -8.11 -5.75 -1.81
N SER A 58 -8.64 -5.30 -0.69
CA SER A 58 -10.00 -4.79 -0.60
C SER A 58 -10.21 -3.51 -1.43
N ILE A 59 -9.25 -2.59 -1.38
CA ILE A 59 -9.23 -1.37 -2.21
C ILE A 59 -9.20 -1.75 -3.69
N ARG A 60 -8.33 -2.68 -4.07
CA ARG A 60 -8.20 -3.16 -5.45
C ARG A 60 -9.51 -3.76 -5.98
N GLU A 61 -10.17 -4.62 -5.23
CA GLU A 61 -11.44 -5.22 -5.63
C GLU A 61 -12.57 -4.18 -5.73
N ALA A 62 -12.62 -3.22 -4.79
CA ALA A 62 -13.58 -2.12 -4.86
C ALA A 62 -13.34 -1.25 -6.11
N SER A 63 -12.09 -0.93 -6.42
CA SER A 63 -11.70 -0.10 -7.57
C SER A 63 -12.08 -0.74 -8.90
N LYS A 64 -11.91 -2.05 -9.05
CA LYS A 64 -12.33 -2.80 -10.26
C LYS A 64 -13.83 -2.70 -10.53
N THR A 65 -14.63 -2.55 -9.51
CA THR A 65 -16.09 -2.49 -9.59
C THR A 65 -16.63 -1.06 -9.46
N GLY A 66 -15.76 -0.05 -9.43
CA GLY A 66 -16.14 1.36 -9.27
C GLY A 66 -16.83 1.67 -7.93
N LYS A 67 -16.57 0.86 -6.91
CA LYS A 67 -17.18 1.04 -5.59
C LYS A 67 -16.29 1.89 -4.69
N SER A 68 -16.93 2.80 -3.96
CA SER A 68 -16.30 3.54 -2.87
C SER A 68 -16.25 2.70 -1.60
N GLY A 69 -15.34 3.06 -0.70
CA GLY A 69 -15.19 2.38 0.58
C GLY A 69 -14.35 3.20 1.57
N PHE A 70 -14.12 2.63 2.73
CA PHE A 70 -13.22 3.19 3.72
C PHE A 70 -12.38 2.09 4.35
N VAL A 71 -11.18 2.45 4.79
CA VAL A 71 -10.26 1.56 5.49
C VAL A 71 -10.04 2.08 6.90
N TRP A 72 -10.34 1.27 7.88
CA TRP A 72 -10.20 1.64 9.28
C TRP A 72 -8.78 1.33 9.78
N HIS A 73 -8.02 2.36 10.02
CA HIS A 73 -6.66 2.26 10.54
C HIS A 73 -6.50 3.01 11.86
N THR A 74 -5.84 2.39 12.83
CA THR A 74 -5.43 3.06 14.07
C THR A 74 -4.22 3.98 13.84
N THR A 75 -3.97 4.88 14.78
CA THR A 75 -2.76 5.72 14.75
C THR A 75 -1.50 4.84 14.81
N GLY A 76 -0.47 5.17 14.03
CA GLY A 76 0.76 4.41 13.98
C GLY A 76 0.71 3.06 13.24
N SER A 77 -0.42 2.70 12.62
CA SER A 77 -0.58 1.44 11.88
C SER A 77 0.02 1.45 10.47
N GLY A 78 0.71 2.52 10.08
CA GLY A 78 1.33 2.64 8.75
C GLY A 78 0.34 3.02 7.65
N LYS A 79 -0.61 3.93 7.93
CA LYS A 79 -1.58 4.45 6.94
C LYS A 79 -0.89 4.95 5.68
N THR A 80 0.12 5.80 5.82
CA THR A 80 0.89 6.40 4.72
C THR A 80 1.48 5.34 3.79
N LEU A 81 2.15 4.34 4.37
CA LEU A 81 2.73 3.24 3.63
C LEU A 81 1.67 2.38 2.91
N THR A 82 0.55 2.11 3.60
CA THR A 82 -0.57 1.34 3.02
C THR A 82 -1.21 2.11 1.86
N SER A 83 -1.43 3.42 2.02
CA SER A 83 -2.00 4.28 0.98
C SER A 83 -1.09 4.39 -0.24
N TYR A 84 0.21 4.64 -0.05
CA TYR A 84 1.18 4.64 -1.14
C TYR A 84 1.13 3.34 -1.93
N LYS A 85 1.28 2.20 -1.23
CA LYS A 85 1.35 0.90 -1.91
C LYS A 85 0.03 0.49 -2.57
N ALA A 86 -1.12 0.87 -1.99
CA ALA A 86 -2.42 0.68 -2.62
C ALA A 86 -2.51 1.47 -3.93
N THR A 87 -2.20 2.76 -3.89
CA THR A 87 -2.20 3.65 -5.07
C THR A 87 -1.26 3.13 -6.16
N ARG A 88 -0.03 2.85 -5.80
CA ARG A 88 0.97 2.30 -6.72
C ARG A 88 0.50 1.02 -7.40
N ASN A 89 -0.07 0.08 -6.64
CA ASN A 89 -0.57 -1.17 -7.19
C ASN A 89 -1.79 -0.95 -8.11
N LEU A 90 -2.68 0.01 -7.80
CA LEU A 90 -3.80 0.35 -8.68
C LEU A 90 -3.34 0.91 -10.02
N LEU A 91 -2.37 1.82 -10.02
CA LEU A 91 -1.79 2.40 -11.23
C LEU A 91 -1.11 1.34 -12.11
N MET A 92 -0.47 0.34 -11.49
CA MET A 92 0.21 -0.74 -12.22
C MET A 92 -0.76 -1.83 -12.72
N ASP A 93 -1.79 -2.15 -11.94
CA ASP A 93 -2.66 -3.31 -12.20
C ASP A 93 -3.89 -2.97 -13.04
N ILE A 94 -4.32 -1.70 -13.06
CA ILE A 94 -5.56 -1.28 -13.72
C ILE A 94 -5.22 -0.25 -14.81
N PRO A 95 -5.11 -0.67 -16.08
CA PRO A 95 -4.71 0.22 -17.18
C PRO A 95 -5.63 1.42 -17.43
N ALA A 96 -6.85 1.39 -16.89
CA ALA A 96 -7.80 2.50 -16.98
C ALA A 96 -7.54 3.61 -15.91
N ILE A 97 -6.60 3.41 -15.01
CA ILE A 97 -6.24 4.39 -13.97
C ILE A 97 -4.92 5.04 -14.35
N ASP A 98 -4.97 6.26 -14.85
CA ASP A 98 -3.78 7.01 -15.27
C ASP A 98 -3.16 7.80 -14.12
N LYS A 99 -3.96 8.23 -13.16
CA LYS A 99 -3.53 9.00 -11.99
C LYS A 99 -4.38 8.71 -10.76
N ALA A 100 -3.81 8.97 -9.61
CA ALA A 100 -4.51 8.93 -8.32
C ALA A 100 -4.28 10.24 -7.58
N ILE A 101 -5.33 10.73 -6.93
CA ILE A 101 -5.29 11.97 -6.15
C ILE A 101 -5.41 11.58 -4.68
N PHE A 102 -4.43 12.00 -3.89
CA PHE A 102 -4.40 11.81 -2.45
C PHE A 102 -4.68 13.14 -1.74
N LEU A 103 -5.84 13.24 -1.08
CA LEU A 103 -6.25 14.44 -0.37
C LEU A 103 -5.92 14.34 1.11
N ILE A 104 -5.25 15.35 1.64
CA ILE A 104 -4.86 15.46 3.06
C ILE A 104 -5.48 16.72 3.65
N ASP A 105 -6.10 16.60 4.80
CA ASP A 105 -6.83 17.70 5.46
C ASP A 105 -5.96 18.60 6.36
N ARG A 106 -4.71 18.20 6.63
CA ARG A 106 -3.80 18.91 7.54
C ARG A 106 -2.45 19.16 6.89
N LYS A 107 -2.02 20.43 6.90
CA LYS A 107 -0.73 20.85 6.31
C LYS A 107 0.49 20.15 6.91
N ASP A 108 0.52 19.94 8.23
CA ASP A 108 1.65 19.25 8.88
C ASP A 108 1.77 17.77 8.47
N LEU A 109 0.63 17.10 8.22
CA LEU A 109 0.60 15.73 7.71
C LEU A 109 0.87 15.67 6.22
N ASP A 110 0.56 16.73 5.50
CA ASP A 110 0.81 16.86 4.06
C ASP A 110 2.30 16.75 3.76
N THR A 111 3.11 17.61 4.34
CA THR A 111 4.57 17.60 4.15
C THR A 111 5.19 16.24 4.53
N GLN A 112 4.80 15.64 5.65
CA GLN A 112 5.31 14.34 6.08
C GLN A 112 4.87 13.21 5.11
N THR A 113 3.65 13.29 4.62
CA THR A 113 3.13 12.29 3.68
C THR A 113 3.79 12.42 2.32
N THR A 114 3.97 13.63 1.81
CA THR A 114 4.65 13.89 0.56
C THR A 114 6.09 13.41 0.60
N MET A 115 6.86 13.76 1.64
CA MET A 115 8.23 13.26 1.82
C MET A 115 8.28 11.72 1.86
N ALA A 116 7.35 11.10 2.58
CA ALA A 116 7.30 9.63 2.65
C ALA A 116 6.95 9.01 1.29
N PHE A 117 5.99 9.58 0.56
CA PHE A 117 5.61 9.10 -0.77
C PHE A 117 6.77 9.25 -1.77
N GLN A 118 7.48 10.37 -1.73
CA GLN A 118 8.66 10.60 -2.57
C GLN A 118 9.78 9.60 -2.24
N ALA A 119 10.04 9.33 -0.96
CA ALA A 119 11.03 8.32 -0.53
C ALA A 119 10.67 6.90 -0.98
N TYR A 120 9.37 6.57 -1.04
CA TYR A 120 8.89 5.26 -1.52
C TYR A 120 8.81 5.18 -3.04
N ALA A 121 8.62 6.31 -3.73
CA ALA A 121 8.55 6.39 -5.18
C ALA A 121 9.92 6.52 -5.84
N ASN A 122 10.95 6.85 -5.07
CA ASN A 122 12.31 6.98 -5.59
C ASN A 122 12.73 5.66 -6.27
N ASN A 123 13.11 5.73 -7.55
CA ASN A 123 13.37 4.58 -8.40
C ASN A 123 12.18 3.60 -8.62
N ASP A 124 10.94 4.00 -8.32
CA ASP A 124 9.74 3.26 -8.71
C ASP A 124 9.19 3.79 -10.07
N LEU A 125 8.14 3.15 -10.57
CA LEU A 125 7.50 3.47 -11.85
C LEU A 125 6.40 4.53 -11.73
N VAL A 126 6.24 5.15 -10.56
CA VAL A 126 5.23 6.17 -10.29
C VAL A 126 5.89 7.47 -9.84
N ASP A 127 5.43 8.57 -10.39
CA ASP A 127 5.85 9.90 -9.96
C ASP A 127 4.89 10.45 -8.90
N VAL A 128 5.44 11.24 -7.98
CA VAL A 128 4.68 11.88 -6.90
C VAL A 128 4.88 13.39 -7.00
N ASP A 129 3.80 14.07 -7.40
CA ASP A 129 3.73 15.52 -7.44
C ASP A 129 2.82 16.04 -6.33
N GLU A 130 3.13 17.23 -5.82
CA GLU A 130 2.35 17.96 -4.84
C GLU A 130 1.82 19.23 -5.46
N THR A 131 0.54 19.53 -5.25
CA THR A 131 -0.06 20.80 -5.67
C THR A 131 -1.08 21.30 -4.67
N ASP A 132 -1.00 22.59 -4.37
CA ASP A 132 -2.02 23.31 -3.58
C ASP A 132 -3.15 23.87 -4.48
N ASN A 133 -3.02 23.74 -5.80
CA ASN A 133 -3.90 24.39 -6.75
C ASN A 133 -4.68 23.38 -7.58
N VAL A 134 -6.01 23.45 -7.49
CA VAL A 134 -6.93 22.59 -8.24
C VAL A 134 -6.74 22.71 -9.76
N ASN A 135 -6.26 23.84 -10.27
CA ASN A 135 -6.06 24.01 -11.71
C ASN A 135 -4.89 23.17 -12.26
N ASP A 136 -3.96 22.77 -11.42
CA ASP A 136 -2.80 21.97 -11.80
C ASP A 136 -3.15 20.45 -11.84
N LEU A 137 -4.35 20.07 -11.39
CA LEU A 137 -4.85 18.70 -11.41
C LEU A 137 -5.50 18.27 -12.75
N LYS A 138 -5.47 19.15 -13.76
CA LYS A 138 -6.09 18.89 -15.07
C LYS A 138 -5.20 18.10 -16.01
#